data_d8459fcf6cf9de3774df0ad4b9c5faa7
#
_entry.id   d8459fcf6cf9de3774df0ad4b9c5faa7
#
_cell.length_a   1.000
_cell.length_b   1.000
_cell.length_c   1.000
_cell.angle_alpha   90.00
_cell.angle_beta   90.00
_cell.angle_gamma   90.00
#
_symmetry.space_group_name_H-M   'P 1'
#
loop_
_entity.id
_entity.type
_entity.pdbx_description
1 polymer ?
#
loop_
_entity_poly.entity_id
_entity_poly.type
_entity_poly.pdbx_seq_one_letter_code
_entity_poly.pdbx_strand_id
1 'polypeptide(L)'
;MKPTLVLLVPGSEHREFMAVIRALGVVNRPDPQFDFLELEGENYQFSFSGCVIEDFSPEELEEASQVAPDPFAILMAYEDAKSAKALLGRLIRNRTGVVDTNYGELIEFSEFARRMDSEPEWDWRFGE
;
A
#
# COMPACT_ATOMS: atom_id res chain seq x y z
N MET A 1 -8.42 -1.53 16.59
CA MET A 1 -8.24 -0.87 15.27
C MET A 1 -7.07 -1.49 14.54
N LYS A 2 -7.24 -1.81 13.27
CA LYS A 2 -6.16 -2.39 12.48
C LYS A 2 -5.15 -1.33 12.07
N PRO A 3 -3.86 -1.66 12.04
CA PRO A 3 -2.88 -0.73 11.48
C PRO A 3 -3.11 -0.54 9.98
N THR A 4 -2.67 0.61 9.48
CA THR A 4 -2.85 0.97 8.08
C THR A 4 -1.54 1.46 7.48
N LEU A 5 -1.48 1.39 6.14
CA LEU A 5 -0.46 2.08 5.38
C LEU A 5 -1.10 2.61 4.10
N VAL A 6 -0.39 3.44 3.36
CA VAL A 6 -0.90 4.03 2.13
C VAL A 6 0.03 3.67 0.98
N LEU A 7 -0.57 3.23 -0.12
CA LEU A 7 0.17 2.96 -1.35
C LEU A 7 -0.07 4.11 -2.32
N LEU A 8 1.01 4.80 -2.68
CA LEU A 8 0.96 5.91 -3.63
C LEU A 8 1.46 5.39 -4.97
N VAL A 9 0.56 5.32 -5.95
CA VAL A 9 0.89 4.82 -7.28
C VAL A 9 0.69 5.93 -8.30
N PRO A 10 1.38 5.85 -9.48
CA PRO A 10 1.13 6.86 -10.52
C PRO A 10 -0.34 6.92 -10.86
N GLY A 11 -0.87 8.15 -10.99
CA GLY A 11 -2.29 8.34 -11.28
C GLY A 11 -2.74 7.62 -12.54
N SER A 12 -1.85 7.51 -13.53
CA SER A 12 -2.16 6.82 -14.78
C SER A 12 -2.25 5.30 -14.62
N GLU A 13 -1.77 4.75 -13.50
CA GLU A 13 -1.71 3.30 -13.28
C GLU A 13 -2.64 2.82 -12.18
N HIS A 14 -3.39 3.72 -11.52
CA HIS A 14 -4.15 3.31 -10.34
C HIS A 14 -5.25 2.29 -10.65
N ARG A 15 -5.89 2.39 -11.82
CA ARG A 15 -6.95 1.43 -12.18
C ARG A 15 -6.40 0.04 -12.40
N GLU A 16 -5.24 -0.06 -13.04
CA GLU A 16 -4.56 -1.33 -13.22
C GLU A 16 -4.16 -1.92 -11.88
N PHE A 17 -3.62 -1.08 -10.99
CA PHE A 17 -3.21 -1.51 -9.67
C PHE A 17 -4.40 -2.05 -8.86
N MET A 18 -5.54 -1.35 -8.91
CA MET A 18 -6.76 -1.82 -8.25
C MET A 18 -7.21 -3.17 -8.80
N ALA A 19 -7.10 -3.36 -10.12
CA ALA A 19 -7.47 -4.64 -10.74
C ALA A 19 -6.55 -5.76 -10.27
N VAL A 20 -5.26 -5.48 -10.09
CA VAL A 20 -4.31 -6.45 -9.56
C VAL A 20 -4.69 -6.86 -8.14
N ILE A 21 -5.01 -5.87 -7.30
CA ILE A 21 -5.44 -6.16 -5.92
C ILE A 21 -6.66 -7.09 -5.93
N ARG A 22 -7.66 -6.75 -6.75
CA ARG A 22 -8.91 -7.51 -6.79
C ARG A 22 -8.76 -8.92 -7.35
N ALA A 23 -7.67 -9.16 -8.07
CA ALA A 23 -7.40 -10.48 -8.65
C ALA A 23 -6.68 -11.42 -7.70
N LEU A 24 -6.19 -10.94 -6.54
CA LEU A 24 -5.36 -11.74 -5.66
C LEU A 24 -6.09 -12.74 -4.79
N GLY A 25 -7.35 -12.45 -4.43
CA GLY A 25 -8.07 -13.31 -3.51
C GLY A 25 -9.57 -13.13 -3.63
N VAL A 26 -10.29 -13.51 -2.58
CA VAL A 26 -11.74 -13.36 -2.53
C VAL A 26 -12.07 -11.95 -2.11
N VAL A 27 -12.81 -11.24 -2.96
CA VAL A 27 -13.14 -9.83 -2.74
C VAL A 27 -14.60 -9.70 -2.34
N ASN A 28 -14.86 -8.96 -1.27
CA ASN A 28 -16.19 -8.56 -0.85
C ASN A 28 -16.23 -7.03 -0.85
N ARG A 29 -17.19 -6.47 -1.56
CA ARG A 29 -17.32 -5.01 -1.69
C ARG A 29 -18.58 -4.54 -0.98
N PRO A 30 -18.46 -4.18 0.32
CA PRO A 30 -19.61 -3.69 1.07
C PRO A 30 -20.12 -2.35 0.56
N ASP A 31 -19.27 -1.55 -0.13
CA ASP A 31 -19.70 -0.36 -0.83
C ASP A 31 -18.71 -0.06 -1.97
N PRO A 32 -19.05 0.90 -2.87
CA PRO A 32 -18.22 1.16 -4.06
C PRO A 32 -16.79 1.58 -3.81
N GLN A 33 -16.49 2.11 -2.62
CA GLN A 33 -15.17 2.65 -2.32
C GLN A 33 -14.30 1.70 -1.50
N PHE A 34 -14.87 0.66 -0.92
CA PHE A 34 -14.15 -0.25 -0.03
C PHE A 34 -14.21 -1.67 -0.55
N ASP A 35 -13.07 -2.32 -0.58
CA ASP A 35 -12.98 -3.75 -0.82
C ASP A 35 -12.44 -4.41 0.44
N PHE A 36 -13.00 -5.57 0.78
CA PHE A 36 -12.43 -6.46 1.78
C PHE A 36 -11.86 -7.65 1.02
N LEU A 37 -10.60 -7.91 1.19
CA LEU A 37 -9.89 -8.97 0.49
C LEU A 37 -9.48 -10.04 1.48
N GLU A 38 -9.85 -11.29 1.19
CA GLU A 38 -9.37 -12.43 1.95
C GLU A 38 -8.35 -13.19 1.11
N LEU A 39 -7.16 -13.37 1.67
CA LEU A 39 -6.07 -14.06 1.01
C LEU A 39 -5.35 -14.93 2.03
N GLU A 40 -5.35 -16.25 1.79
CA GLU A 40 -4.65 -17.23 2.63
C GLU A 40 -5.02 -17.11 4.11
N GLY A 41 -6.30 -16.87 4.39
CA GLY A 41 -6.81 -16.78 5.75
C GLY A 41 -6.63 -15.44 6.42
N GLU A 42 -5.97 -14.49 5.77
CA GLU A 42 -5.78 -13.14 6.28
C GLU A 42 -6.76 -12.18 5.63
N ASN A 43 -7.16 -11.17 6.38
CA ASN A 43 -8.15 -10.19 5.91
C ASN A 43 -7.52 -8.81 5.79
N TYR A 44 -7.78 -8.16 4.65
CA TYR A 44 -7.29 -6.83 4.35
C TYR A 44 -8.46 -5.95 3.94
N GLN A 45 -8.37 -4.65 4.24
CA GLN A 45 -9.35 -3.69 3.80
C GLN A 45 -8.65 -2.62 2.97
N PHE A 46 -9.22 -2.33 1.80
CA PHE A 46 -8.68 -1.30 0.91
C PHE A 46 -9.70 -0.19 0.72
N SER A 47 -9.23 1.06 0.74
CA SER A 47 -10.05 2.21 0.35
C SER A 47 -9.48 2.76 -0.95
N PHE A 48 -10.31 2.84 -1.98
CA PHE A 48 -9.93 3.30 -3.31
C PHE A 48 -10.49 4.68 -3.64
N SER A 49 -10.98 5.42 -2.64
CA SER A 49 -11.54 6.76 -2.88
C SER A 49 -10.48 7.78 -3.28
N GLY A 50 -9.24 7.54 -2.86
CA GLY A 50 -8.16 8.50 -3.07
C GLY A 50 -8.16 9.66 -2.09
N CYS A 51 -9.16 9.77 -1.23
CA CYS A 51 -9.29 10.92 -0.32
C CYS A 51 -8.16 11.02 0.69
N VAL A 52 -7.50 9.91 1.01
CA VAL A 52 -6.40 9.92 1.98
C VAL A 52 -5.23 10.79 1.52
N ILE A 53 -5.16 11.11 0.23
CA ILE A 53 -4.11 12.00 -0.30
C ILE A 53 -4.15 13.37 0.38
N GLU A 54 -5.31 13.77 0.89
CA GLU A 54 -5.47 15.07 1.54
C GLU A 54 -4.76 15.15 2.89
N ASP A 55 -4.38 14.00 3.44
CA ASP A 55 -3.65 13.95 4.71
C ASP A 55 -2.15 14.18 4.54
N PHE A 56 -1.68 14.26 3.29
CA PHE A 56 -0.25 14.44 3.00
C PHE A 56 0.12 15.91 2.94
N SER A 57 1.32 16.25 3.45
CA SER A 57 1.85 17.60 3.31
C SER A 57 2.30 17.84 1.87
N PRO A 58 2.42 19.12 1.45
CA PRO A 58 2.95 19.42 0.12
C PRO A 58 4.34 18.84 -0.12
N GLU A 59 5.18 18.79 0.91
CA GLU A 59 6.53 18.24 0.80
C GLU A 59 6.50 16.74 0.56
N GLU A 60 5.60 16.02 1.25
CA GLU A 60 5.44 14.60 1.07
C GLU A 60 4.91 14.27 -0.33
N LEU A 61 3.95 15.06 -0.81
CA LEU A 61 3.41 14.88 -2.16
C LEU A 61 4.45 15.15 -3.22
N GLU A 62 5.30 16.15 -3.02
CA GLU A 62 6.37 16.45 -3.96
C GLU A 62 7.37 15.31 -4.02
N GLU A 63 7.76 14.77 -2.86
CA GLU A 63 8.67 13.65 -2.80
C GLU A 63 8.07 12.42 -3.51
N ALA A 64 6.82 12.11 -3.23
CA ALA A 64 6.14 10.97 -3.85
C ALA A 64 5.99 11.16 -5.35
N SER A 65 5.74 12.39 -5.81
CA SER A 65 5.52 12.69 -7.22
C SER A 65 6.76 12.45 -8.07
N GLN A 66 7.94 12.47 -7.48
CA GLN A 66 9.17 12.21 -8.21
C GLN A 66 9.25 10.74 -8.63
N VAL A 67 8.57 9.85 -7.91
CA VAL A 67 8.53 8.42 -8.21
C VAL A 67 7.22 8.05 -8.87
N ALA A 68 6.11 8.59 -8.36
CA ALA A 68 4.76 8.28 -8.82
C ALA A 68 4.08 9.59 -9.25
N PRO A 69 4.21 10.00 -10.52
CA PRO A 69 3.62 11.26 -10.98
C PRO A 69 2.12 11.28 -10.79
N ASP A 70 1.60 12.42 -10.31
CA ASP A 70 0.18 12.62 -10.02
C ASP A 70 -0.34 11.47 -9.14
N PRO A 71 0.23 11.29 -7.95
CA PRO A 71 0.02 10.05 -7.19
C PRO A 71 -1.44 9.85 -6.77
N PHE A 72 -1.89 8.62 -6.89
CA PHE A 72 -3.19 8.18 -6.38
C PHE A 72 -2.94 7.37 -5.11
N ALA A 73 -3.62 7.72 -4.03
CA ALA A 73 -3.40 7.11 -2.72
C ALA A 73 -4.44 6.03 -2.43
N ILE A 74 -3.96 4.83 -2.09
CA ILE A 74 -4.81 3.69 -1.72
C ILE A 74 -4.49 3.34 -0.28
N LEU A 75 -5.49 3.42 0.60
CA LEU A 75 -5.34 3.06 2.01
C LEU A 75 -5.51 1.55 2.17
N MET A 76 -4.59 0.92 2.88
CA MET A 76 -4.63 -0.51 3.15
C MET A 76 -4.59 -0.75 4.65
N ALA A 77 -5.60 -1.43 5.19
CA ALA A 77 -5.61 -1.90 6.57
C ALA A 77 -5.19 -3.38 6.58
N TYR A 78 -4.38 -3.77 7.55
CA TYR A 78 -3.83 -5.11 7.63
C TYR A 78 -3.84 -5.61 9.09
N GLU A 79 -3.64 -6.92 9.27
CA GLU A 79 -3.66 -7.51 10.62
C GLU A 79 -2.34 -7.26 11.35
N ASP A 80 -1.22 -7.63 10.71
CA ASP A 80 0.11 -7.49 11.29
C ASP A 80 1.14 -7.33 10.18
N ALA A 81 2.39 -7.07 10.57
CA ALA A 81 3.45 -6.83 9.59
C ALA A 81 3.72 -8.05 8.72
N LYS A 82 3.60 -9.25 9.27
CA LYS A 82 3.86 -10.47 8.52
C LYS A 82 2.85 -10.64 7.37
N SER A 83 1.56 -10.47 7.67
CA SER A 83 0.52 -10.57 6.65
C SER A 83 0.64 -9.44 5.64
N ALA A 84 0.95 -8.22 6.10
CA ALA A 84 1.15 -7.10 5.19
C ALA A 84 2.29 -7.35 4.22
N LYS A 85 3.42 -7.90 4.69
CA LYS A 85 4.55 -8.23 3.83
C LYS A 85 4.19 -9.27 2.78
N ALA A 86 3.41 -10.27 3.17
CA ALA A 86 2.99 -11.32 2.24
C ALA A 86 2.19 -10.72 1.08
N LEU A 87 1.26 -9.83 1.38
CA LEU A 87 0.46 -9.18 0.36
C LEU A 87 1.28 -8.18 -0.44
N LEU A 88 2.05 -7.33 0.24
CA LEU A 88 2.86 -6.32 -0.44
C LEU A 88 3.86 -6.95 -1.39
N GLY A 89 4.43 -8.09 -1.02
CA GLY A 89 5.35 -8.79 -1.90
C GLY A 89 4.73 -9.18 -3.23
N ARG A 90 3.42 -9.32 -3.27
CA ARG A 90 2.71 -9.62 -4.52
C ARG A 90 2.28 -8.36 -5.27
N LEU A 91 2.15 -7.24 -4.56
CA LEU A 91 1.63 -6.01 -5.15
C LEU A 91 2.71 -5.09 -5.70
N ILE A 92 3.82 -4.94 -4.99
CA ILE A 92 4.75 -3.86 -5.27
C ILE A 92 5.97 -4.26 -6.10
N ARG A 93 6.26 -5.55 -6.21
CA ARG A 93 7.44 -5.99 -6.97
C ARG A 93 7.26 -5.68 -8.45
N ASN A 94 8.30 -5.09 -9.04
CA ASN A 94 8.32 -4.72 -10.46
C ASN A 94 7.27 -3.65 -10.80
N ARG A 95 6.84 -2.87 -9.80
CA ARG A 95 5.92 -1.76 -9.99
C ARG A 95 6.51 -0.50 -9.42
N THR A 96 5.99 0.63 -9.86
CA THR A 96 6.44 1.95 -9.43
C THR A 96 5.47 2.53 -8.41
N GLY A 97 6.00 3.06 -7.32
CA GLY A 97 5.19 3.69 -6.31
C GLY A 97 5.94 3.91 -5.01
N VAL A 98 5.23 4.42 -4.02
CA VAL A 98 5.78 4.74 -2.71
C VAL A 98 4.85 4.20 -1.64
N VAL A 99 5.41 3.63 -0.58
CA VAL A 99 4.65 3.20 0.60
C VAL A 99 4.82 4.25 1.68
N ASP A 100 3.70 4.77 2.20
CA ASP A 100 3.70 5.55 3.43
C ASP A 100 3.32 4.58 4.54
N THR A 101 4.27 4.27 5.42
CA THR A 101 4.06 3.27 6.46
C THR A 101 3.10 3.75 7.55
N ASN A 102 2.79 5.05 7.60
CA ASN A 102 2.07 5.71 8.68
C ASN A 102 2.83 5.72 10.00
N TYR A 103 4.13 5.43 9.94
CA TYR A 103 5.03 5.47 11.09
C TYR A 103 6.26 6.34 10.78
N GLY A 104 6.06 7.33 9.90
CA GLY A 104 7.04 8.37 9.66
C GLY A 104 7.95 8.18 8.46
N GLU A 105 7.70 7.17 7.63
CA GLU A 105 8.55 6.91 6.45
C GLU A 105 7.75 6.83 5.16
N LEU A 106 8.34 7.39 4.11
CA LEU A 106 7.91 7.20 2.72
C LEU A 106 9.00 6.36 2.06
N ILE A 107 8.65 5.18 1.57
CA ILE A 107 9.62 4.23 1.04
C ILE A 107 9.21 3.80 -0.36
N GLU A 108 10.09 3.96 -1.36
CA GLU A 108 9.79 3.50 -2.72
C GLU A 108 9.53 1.99 -2.72
N PHE A 109 8.69 1.55 -3.63
CA PHE A 109 8.35 0.13 -3.75
C PHE A 109 9.59 -0.76 -3.87
N SER A 110 10.56 -0.35 -4.69
CA SER A 110 11.79 -1.14 -4.88
C SER A 110 12.60 -1.27 -3.59
N GLU A 111 12.70 -0.19 -2.83
CA GLU A 111 13.44 -0.20 -1.56
C GLU A 111 12.68 -1.00 -0.50
N PHE A 112 11.36 -0.88 -0.48
CA PHE A 112 10.53 -1.65 0.44
C PHE A 112 10.70 -3.15 0.19
N ALA A 113 10.64 -3.55 -1.08
CA ALA A 113 10.83 -4.95 -1.46
C ALA A 113 12.23 -5.44 -1.08
N ARG A 114 13.25 -4.60 -1.31
CA ARG A 114 14.61 -4.95 -0.94
C ARG A 114 14.75 -5.20 0.57
N ARG A 115 14.15 -4.33 1.38
CA ARG A 115 14.21 -4.50 2.84
C ARG A 115 13.47 -5.76 3.29
N MET A 116 12.34 -6.07 2.68
CA MET A 116 11.61 -7.29 3.03
C MET A 116 12.46 -8.53 2.76
N ASP A 117 13.24 -8.52 1.69
CA ASP A 117 14.06 -9.66 1.31
C ASP A 117 15.34 -9.78 2.15
N SER A 118 15.98 -8.64 2.45
CA SER A 118 17.27 -8.66 3.16
C SER A 118 17.11 -8.67 4.67
N GLU A 119 15.98 -8.22 5.18
CA GLU A 119 15.73 -8.10 6.62
C GLU A 119 14.38 -8.73 6.97
N PRO A 120 14.29 -10.06 7.00
CA PRO A 120 13.00 -10.74 7.21
C PRO A 120 12.28 -10.36 8.50
N GLU A 121 13.02 -9.92 9.53
CA GLU A 121 12.43 -9.52 10.80
C GLU A 121 12.04 -8.04 10.85
N TRP A 122 12.29 -7.29 9.76
CA TRP A 122 11.98 -5.88 9.72
C TRP A 122 10.49 -5.63 9.91
N ASP A 123 10.18 -4.72 10.82
CA ASP A 123 8.81 -4.27 11.06
C ASP A 123 8.84 -2.74 11.11
N TRP A 124 8.26 -2.11 10.09
CA TRP A 124 8.29 -0.65 9.95
C TRP A 124 7.55 0.07 11.09
N ARG A 125 6.71 -0.63 11.84
CA ARG A 125 5.97 -0.02 12.95
C ARG A 125 6.86 0.30 14.14
N PHE A 126 8.01 -0.36 14.23
CA PHE A 126 8.94 -0.22 15.34
C PHE A 126 10.26 0.43 14.94
N GLY A 127 10.32 1.01 13.75
CA GLY A 127 11.53 1.60 13.22
C GLY A 127 12.43 0.55 12.61
N GLU A 128 13.74 0.81 12.63
CA GLU A 128 14.68 -0.08 11.98
C GLU A 128 14.87 -1.37 12.67
#